data_1df8e9bb73ae4ecc15b71b82d7f38f67
#
_entry.id   1df8e9bb73ae4ecc15b71b82d7f38f67
#
_cell.length_a   1.000
_cell.length_b   1.000
_cell.length_c   1.000
_cell.angle_alpha   90.00
_cell.angle_beta   90.00
_cell.angle_gamma   90.00
#
_symmetry.space_group_name_H-M   'P 1'
#
loop_
_entity.id
_entity.type
_entity.pdbx_description
1 polymer ?
#
loop_
_entity_poly.entity_id
_entity_poly.type
_entity_poly.pdbx_seq_one_letter_code
_entity_poly.pdbx_strand_id
1 'polypeptide(L)'
;VVGTTGASLEWVKLQAADGSLLELIQYNSTTDTPQKVKNAPSDQLGCSHVAFTVKNLDLLHKTLVDKGYNCNSEPQMSPDGMVKVMYCHDPDGIILELVEELQ
;
A
#
# COMPACT_ATOMS: atom_id res chain seq x y z
N VAL A 1 2.98 -11.56 16.83
CA VAL A 1 2.08 -11.53 17.96
C VAL A 1 1.52 -10.14 18.11
N VAL A 2 0.26 -10.05 18.21
CA VAL A 2 -0.43 -8.76 18.10
C VAL A 2 -0.99 -8.27 19.44
N GLY A 3 -0.71 -8.92 20.53
CA GLY A 3 -1.08 -8.43 21.86
C GLY A 3 -2.58 -8.39 22.15
N THR A 4 -3.41 -8.99 21.30
CA THR A 4 -4.85 -9.07 21.52
C THR A 4 -5.20 -10.46 22.00
N THR A 5 -5.60 -10.58 23.26
CA THR A 5 -5.90 -11.87 23.85
C THR A 5 -7.13 -12.47 23.17
N GLY A 6 -7.03 -13.74 22.79
CA GLY A 6 -8.13 -14.46 22.17
C GLY A 6 -8.40 -14.08 20.72
N ALA A 7 -7.55 -13.27 20.12
CA ALA A 7 -7.72 -12.91 18.72
C ALA A 7 -7.48 -14.11 17.81
N SER A 8 -8.42 -14.32 16.89
CA SER A 8 -8.23 -15.22 15.76
C SER A 8 -7.74 -14.40 14.58
N LEU A 9 -6.65 -14.81 13.95
CA LEU A 9 -6.11 -14.07 12.85
C LEU A 9 -5.48 -14.99 11.80
N GLU A 10 -5.41 -14.50 10.60
CA GLU A 10 -4.68 -15.12 9.51
C GLU A 10 -3.59 -14.16 9.06
N TRP A 11 -2.48 -14.70 8.60
CA TRP A 11 -1.41 -13.85 8.11
C TRP A 11 -0.69 -14.49 6.93
N VAL A 12 -0.14 -13.63 6.09
CA VAL A 12 0.62 -14.03 4.90
C VAL A 12 1.88 -13.18 4.85
N LYS A 13 3.01 -13.82 4.58
CA LYS A 13 4.26 -13.11 4.30
C LYS A 13 4.53 -13.10 2.83
N LEU A 14 4.82 -11.91 2.30
CA LEU A 14 5.24 -11.73 0.92
C LEU A 14 6.69 -11.29 0.92
N GLN A 15 7.50 -11.91 0.08
CA GLN A 15 8.91 -11.57 -0.01
C GLN A 15 9.18 -10.85 -1.33
N ALA A 16 9.83 -9.69 -1.24
CA ALA A 16 10.28 -8.95 -2.41
C ALA A 16 11.60 -9.53 -2.93
N ALA A 17 11.97 -9.12 -4.14
CA ALA A 17 13.18 -9.62 -4.79
C ALA A 17 14.45 -9.28 -4.01
N ASP A 18 14.44 -8.18 -3.26
CA ASP A 18 15.60 -7.76 -2.44
C ASP A 18 15.67 -8.46 -1.09
N GLY A 19 14.73 -9.38 -0.81
CA GLY A 19 14.68 -10.11 0.45
C GLY A 19 13.82 -9.45 1.53
N SER A 20 13.31 -8.24 1.30
CA SER A 20 12.44 -7.61 2.27
C SER A 20 11.10 -8.34 2.35
N LEU A 21 10.46 -8.26 3.51
CA LEU A 21 9.23 -8.98 3.78
C LEU A 21 8.10 -8.00 4.07
N LEU A 22 6.93 -8.30 3.54
CA LEU A 22 5.69 -7.63 3.90
C LEU A 22 4.78 -8.67 4.52
N GLU A 23 4.24 -8.37 5.69
CA GLU A 23 3.30 -9.26 6.36
C GLU A 23 1.91 -8.64 6.33
N LEU A 24 0.95 -9.39 5.85
CA LEU A 24 -0.46 -8.99 5.87
C LEU A 24 -1.16 -9.79 6.95
N ILE A 25 -1.88 -9.11 7.81
CA ILE A 25 -2.58 -9.72 8.93
C ILE A 25 -4.04 -9.36 8.84
N GLN A 26 -4.89 -10.39 8.87
CA GLN A 26 -6.33 -10.21 8.94
C GLN A 26 -6.84 -10.72 10.27
N TYR A 27 -7.55 -9.87 10.99
CA TYR A 27 -8.17 -10.26 12.24
C TYR A 27 -9.56 -10.80 11.95
N ASN A 28 -9.80 -12.04 12.33
CA ASN A 28 -11.11 -12.67 12.15
C ASN A 28 -12.06 -12.31 13.28
N SER A 29 -11.51 -11.93 14.44
CA SER A 29 -12.30 -11.44 15.56
C SER A 29 -12.23 -9.92 15.56
N THR A 30 -13.22 -9.29 14.94
CA THR A 30 -13.24 -7.84 14.84
C THR A 30 -13.86 -7.21 16.07
N THR A 31 -13.52 -5.95 16.31
CA THR A 31 -14.22 -5.16 17.32
C THR A 31 -15.62 -4.83 16.80
N ASP A 32 -16.52 -4.53 17.74
CA ASP A 32 -17.89 -4.20 17.40
C ASP A 32 -18.00 -2.88 16.64
N THR A 33 -17.01 -2.00 16.77
CA THR A 33 -17.05 -0.70 16.15
C THR A 33 -15.95 -0.61 15.12
N PRO A 34 -16.26 -0.76 13.82
CA PRO A 34 -15.26 -0.60 12.79
C PRO A 34 -14.65 0.79 12.81
N GLN A 35 -13.34 0.86 12.75
CA GLN A 35 -12.65 2.12 12.63
C GLN A 35 -12.62 2.52 11.15
N LYS A 36 -13.15 3.69 10.88
CA LYS A 36 -13.23 4.18 9.52
C LYS A 36 -12.11 5.14 9.27
N VAL A 37 -11.01 4.62 8.76
CA VAL A 37 -9.86 5.45 8.40
C VAL A 37 -9.70 5.57 6.89
N LYS A 38 -10.65 5.06 6.13
CA LYS A 38 -10.62 5.17 4.68
C LYS A 38 -10.57 6.62 4.27
N ASN A 39 -9.68 6.94 3.35
CA ASN A 39 -9.52 8.30 2.80
C ASN A 39 -9.11 9.32 3.86
N ALA A 40 -8.50 8.88 4.95
CA ALA A 40 -7.95 9.80 5.93
C ALA A 40 -6.88 10.68 5.29
N PRO A 41 -6.76 11.95 5.70
CA PRO A 41 -5.69 12.81 5.20
C PRO A 41 -4.32 12.22 5.52
N SER A 42 -3.35 12.46 4.66
CA SER A 42 -2.01 11.89 4.82
C SER A 42 -1.26 12.45 6.02
N ASP A 43 -1.71 13.56 6.59
CA ASP A 43 -1.12 14.15 7.79
C ASP A 43 -1.82 13.70 9.07
N GLN A 44 -2.78 12.80 8.98
CA GLN A 44 -3.45 12.28 10.17
C GLN A 44 -2.51 11.34 10.91
N LEU A 45 -2.59 11.37 12.23
CA LEU A 45 -1.80 10.45 13.06
C LEU A 45 -2.19 9.01 12.77
N GLY A 46 -1.21 8.13 12.81
CA GLY A 46 -1.32 6.75 12.44
C GLY A 46 -0.51 6.50 11.19
N CYS A 47 -0.81 5.42 10.46
CA CYS A 47 -0.11 5.11 9.23
C CYS A 47 -0.69 5.96 8.10
N SER A 48 0.14 6.80 7.48
CA SER A 48 -0.31 7.63 6.36
C SER A 48 -0.20 6.87 5.03
N HIS A 49 0.89 6.15 4.82
CA HIS A 49 1.08 5.38 3.59
C HIS A 49 2.24 4.39 3.75
N VAL A 50 2.30 3.46 2.81
CA VAL A 50 3.41 2.51 2.67
C VAL A 50 3.99 2.73 1.28
N ALA A 51 5.32 2.78 1.18
CA ALA A 51 6.00 2.99 -0.09
C ALA A 51 6.71 1.72 -0.54
N PHE A 52 6.61 1.42 -1.83
CA PHE A 52 7.32 0.32 -2.46
C PHE A 52 8.16 0.85 -3.61
N THR A 53 9.41 0.41 -3.70
CA THR A 53 10.23 0.63 -4.88
C THR A 53 9.91 -0.46 -5.89
N VAL A 54 9.57 -0.05 -7.11
CA VAL A 54 9.15 -0.97 -8.16
C VAL A 54 9.93 -0.68 -9.44
N LYS A 55 9.86 -1.60 -10.38
CA LYS A 55 10.42 -1.41 -11.72
C LYS A 55 9.29 -1.28 -12.72
N ASN A 56 9.52 -0.45 -13.74
CA ASN A 56 8.57 -0.23 -14.83
C ASN A 56 7.20 0.17 -14.32
N LEU A 57 7.15 1.34 -13.69
CA LEU A 57 5.94 1.83 -13.05
C LEU A 57 4.80 2.05 -14.04
N ASP A 58 5.11 2.46 -15.27
CA ASP A 58 4.07 2.68 -16.30
C ASP A 58 3.33 1.38 -16.61
N LEU A 59 4.06 0.26 -16.71
CA LEU A 59 3.44 -1.03 -16.94
C LEU A 59 2.62 -1.48 -15.73
N LEU A 60 3.13 -1.26 -14.54
CA LEU A 60 2.40 -1.59 -13.32
C LEU A 60 1.11 -0.79 -13.22
N HIS A 61 1.16 0.50 -13.53
CA HIS A 61 -0.03 1.34 -13.56
C HIS A 61 -1.08 0.77 -14.52
N LYS A 62 -0.67 0.42 -15.72
CA LYS A 62 -1.59 -0.18 -16.70
C LYS A 62 -2.20 -1.46 -16.18
N THR A 63 -1.40 -2.32 -15.56
CA THR A 63 -1.87 -3.58 -15.00
C THR A 63 -2.91 -3.35 -13.90
N LEU A 64 -2.65 -2.39 -13.02
CA LEU A 64 -3.58 -2.08 -11.93
C LEU A 64 -4.90 -1.53 -12.47
N VAL A 65 -4.83 -0.64 -13.45
CA VAL A 65 -6.05 -0.08 -14.07
C VAL A 65 -6.84 -1.17 -14.77
N ASP A 66 -6.17 -2.03 -15.53
CA ASP A 66 -6.83 -3.11 -16.26
C ASP A 66 -7.53 -4.09 -15.33
N LYS A 67 -7.00 -4.26 -14.12
CA LYS A 67 -7.60 -5.12 -13.10
C LYS A 67 -8.66 -4.42 -12.26
N GLY A 68 -8.93 -3.15 -12.51
CA GLY A 68 -9.95 -2.39 -11.80
C GLY A 68 -9.54 -1.86 -10.45
N TYR A 69 -8.26 -1.82 -10.15
CA TYR A 69 -7.79 -1.27 -8.89
C TYR A 69 -7.76 0.26 -8.93
N ASN A 70 -7.91 0.86 -7.77
CA ASN A 70 -8.03 2.30 -7.64
C ASN A 70 -6.65 2.96 -7.61
N CYS A 71 -6.35 3.74 -8.64
CA CYS A 71 -5.14 4.54 -8.69
C CYS A 71 -5.53 6.02 -8.71
N ASN A 72 -4.84 6.82 -7.89
CA ASN A 72 -5.18 8.24 -7.75
C ASN A 72 -4.82 9.05 -8.98
N SER A 73 -3.74 8.67 -9.65
CA SER A 73 -3.25 9.40 -10.81
C SER A 73 -2.33 8.50 -11.64
N GLU A 74 -1.95 9.00 -12.80
CA GLU A 74 -0.89 8.39 -13.58
C GLU A 74 0.46 8.60 -12.92
N PRO A 75 1.47 7.80 -13.26
CA PRO A 75 2.82 8.04 -12.76
C PRO A 75 3.30 9.44 -13.11
N GLN A 76 3.91 10.11 -12.14
CA GLN A 76 4.42 11.45 -12.28
C GLN A 76 5.93 11.43 -12.06
N MET A 77 6.67 12.09 -12.96
CA MET A 77 8.11 12.22 -12.80
C MET A 77 8.40 13.35 -11.82
N SER A 78 9.37 13.14 -10.94
CA SER A 78 9.83 14.21 -10.06
C SER A 78 10.47 15.34 -10.88
N PRO A 79 10.49 16.58 -10.34
CA PRO A 79 11.08 17.71 -11.07
C PRO A 79 12.54 17.49 -11.46
N ASP A 80 13.31 16.77 -10.67
CA ASP A 80 14.71 16.48 -10.96
C ASP A 80 14.91 15.28 -11.87
N GLY A 81 13.84 14.60 -12.29
CA GLY A 81 13.91 13.44 -13.18
C GLY A 81 14.46 12.18 -12.56
N MET A 82 14.62 12.13 -11.26
CA MET A 82 15.27 11.00 -10.57
C MET A 82 14.32 9.84 -10.29
N VAL A 83 13.05 10.12 -10.14
CA VAL A 83 12.06 9.09 -9.80
C VAL A 83 10.74 9.35 -10.50
N LYS A 84 9.98 8.29 -10.69
CA LYS A 84 8.54 8.37 -10.97
C LYS A 84 7.77 7.86 -9.78
N VAL A 85 6.66 8.48 -9.49
CA VAL A 85 5.85 8.15 -8.32
C VAL A 85 4.38 8.11 -8.71
N MET A 86 3.64 7.16 -8.15
CA MET A 86 2.18 7.19 -8.20
C MET A 86 1.62 6.72 -6.86
N TYR A 87 0.38 7.08 -6.63
CA TYR A 87 -0.34 6.67 -5.42
C TYR A 87 -1.56 5.86 -5.82
N CYS A 88 -1.80 4.79 -5.08
CA CYS A 88 -3.02 4.02 -5.20
C CYS A 88 -3.48 3.66 -3.79
N HIS A 89 -4.59 2.94 -3.70
CA HIS A 89 -5.14 2.55 -2.41
C HIS A 89 -5.28 1.05 -2.35
N ASP A 90 -5.04 0.48 -1.17
CA ASP A 90 -5.42 -0.90 -0.93
C ASP A 90 -6.94 -0.99 -0.69
N PRO A 91 -7.50 -2.19 -0.56
CA PRO A 91 -8.94 -2.34 -0.36
C PRO A 91 -9.49 -1.64 0.88
N ASP A 92 -8.65 -1.42 1.87
CA ASP A 92 -9.06 -0.75 3.11
C ASP A 92 -8.86 0.76 3.06
N GLY A 93 -8.36 1.27 1.93
CA GLY A 93 -8.15 2.70 1.76
C GLY A 93 -6.78 3.20 2.21
N ILE A 94 -5.87 2.30 2.56
CA ILE A 94 -4.49 2.68 2.90
C ILE A 94 -3.78 3.15 1.63
N ILE A 95 -3.09 4.27 1.73
CA ILE A 95 -2.36 4.84 0.60
C ILE A 95 -1.10 4.02 0.35
N LEU A 96 -0.92 3.61 -0.89
CA LEU A 96 0.30 2.94 -1.34
C LEU A 96 1.02 3.89 -2.29
N GLU A 97 2.28 4.15 -1.97
CA GLU A 97 3.15 4.94 -2.85
C GLU A 97 4.05 3.99 -3.61
N LEU A 98 4.01 4.07 -4.93
CA LEU A 98 4.85 3.24 -5.79
C LEU A 98 5.89 4.14 -6.44
N VAL A 99 7.15 3.79 -6.24
CA VAL A 99 8.29 4.62 -6.64
C VAL A 99 9.17 3.82 -7.58
N GLU A 100 9.44 4.38 -8.76
CA GLU A 100 10.45 3.83 -9.66
C GLU A 100 11.66 4.75 -9.66
N GLU A 101 12.82 4.20 -9.33
CA GLU A 101 14.08 4.93 -9.41
C GLU A 101 14.54 4.89 -10.85
N LEU A 102 14.78 6.07 -11.44
CA LEU A 102 15.14 6.20 -12.85
C LEU A 102 16.66 6.21 -13.07
N GLN A 103 17.42 6.23 -12.02
CA GLN A 103 18.88 6.26 -12.07
C GLN A 103 19.48 5.02 -11.45
#